data_6c19b3178ec9eea78e694b26b7d13b8d
#
_entry.id   6c19b3178ec9eea78e694b26b7d13b8d
#
_cell.length_a   1.000
_cell.length_b   1.000
_cell.length_c   1.000
_cell.angle_alpha   90.00
_cell.angle_beta   90.00
_cell.angle_gamma   90.00
#
_symmetry.space_group_name_H-M   'P 1'
#
loop_
_entity.id
_entity.type
_entity.pdbx_description
1 polymer ?
#
loop_
_entity_poly.entity_id
_entity_poly.type
_entity_poly.pdbx_seq_one_letter_code
_entity_poly.pdbx_strand_id
1 'polypeptide(L)'
;MLRRSSRTRSPARPWDAFVAGDTNALTPAQQRGWDLFQGDAARCAQCHVPPLFTDGTFRNIGLRPVAHDAGRQGVTGNPDDAGRFKVPGLRNAGLKRNFMHTGQLATLDLVVLFYAESAHNTDNLDPLMNGIVLTPDQQSDIVAFVDAGLTDPRVEQGLFPFDAPTLFNTPGSTTNPVLFPGGRPDSQGRVPLMVARTPPLIGSADFKLGLGNVAPGAQATLVMSINPPVAGVITPDTVIATVNASTGPGDPASTVYWPIPRTPLLDGQIRHFQWRVDDPNQAEPALSRVARATLVCGFGDCA
;
A
#
# COMPACT_ATOMS: atom_id res chain seq x y z
N MET A 1 -45.25 -0.67 8.41
CA MET A 1 -44.66 0.51 7.73
C MET A 1 -43.16 0.52 7.99
N LEU A 2 -42.37 -0.07 7.10
CA LEU A 2 -40.92 -0.13 7.22
C LEU A 2 -40.34 1.22 6.76
N ARG A 3 -39.75 1.97 7.68
CA ARG A 3 -38.99 3.17 7.33
C ARG A 3 -37.81 2.74 6.43
N ARG A 4 -37.84 3.16 5.16
CA ARG A 4 -36.63 3.12 4.32
C ARG A 4 -35.59 4.02 4.97
N SER A 5 -34.56 3.42 5.54
CA SER A 5 -33.33 4.13 5.88
C SER A 5 -32.86 4.88 4.63
N SER A 6 -32.82 6.21 4.70
CA SER A 6 -32.14 7.03 3.73
C SER A 6 -30.64 6.70 3.85
N ARG A 7 -30.18 5.69 3.11
CA ARG A 7 -28.76 5.57 2.86
C ARG A 7 -28.37 6.88 2.19
N THR A 8 -27.63 7.72 2.89
CA THR A 8 -26.91 8.83 2.30
C THR A 8 -26.13 8.25 1.14
N ARG A 9 -26.57 8.56 -0.09
CA ARG A 9 -25.79 8.19 -1.28
C ARG A 9 -24.41 8.78 -1.07
N SER A 10 -23.40 7.93 -0.96
CA SER A 10 -22.02 8.37 -1.10
C SER A 10 -21.89 9.26 -2.33
N PRO A 11 -21.12 10.35 -2.27
CA PRO A 11 -20.97 11.22 -3.42
C PRO A 11 -20.62 10.36 -4.65
N ALA A 12 -21.47 10.41 -5.66
CA ALA A 12 -21.25 9.69 -6.89
C ALA A 12 -19.98 10.24 -7.55
N ARG A 13 -19.22 9.40 -8.23
CA ARG A 13 -18.11 9.87 -9.08
C ARG A 13 -18.65 10.91 -10.06
N PRO A 14 -17.90 11.95 -10.41
CA PRO A 14 -18.43 13.06 -11.21
C PRO A 14 -19.14 12.60 -12.49
N TRP A 15 -18.52 11.72 -13.28
CA TRP A 15 -19.15 11.21 -14.50
C TRP A 15 -20.41 10.35 -14.22
N ASP A 16 -20.42 9.52 -13.15
CA ASP A 16 -21.60 8.71 -12.80
C ASP A 16 -22.78 9.59 -12.39
N ALA A 17 -22.52 10.69 -11.69
CA ALA A 17 -23.56 11.68 -11.35
C ALA A 17 -24.06 12.41 -12.59
N PHE A 18 -23.18 12.80 -13.49
CA PHE A 18 -23.50 13.47 -14.74
C PHE A 18 -24.43 12.61 -15.61
N VAL A 19 -24.10 11.35 -15.85
CA VAL A 19 -24.98 10.45 -16.64
C VAL A 19 -26.26 10.08 -15.90
N ALA A 20 -26.30 10.22 -14.57
CA ALA A 20 -27.52 10.08 -13.78
C ALA A 20 -28.41 11.33 -13.79
N GLY A 21 -28.02 12.41 -14.51
CA GLY A 21 -28.80 13.61 -14.71
C GLY A 21 -28.33 14.86 -13.97
N ASP A 22 -27.25 14.80 -13.19
CA ASP A 22 -26.65 15.99 -12.57
C ASP A 22 -25.72 16.68 -13.56
N THR A 23 -26.28 17.61 -14.34
CA THR A 23 -25.53 18.34 -15.38
C THR A 23 -24.40 19.21 -14.84
N ASN A 24 -24.36 19.49 -13.53
CA ASN A 24 -23.33 20.27 -12.88
C ASN A 24 -22.19 19.40 -12.30
N ALA A 25 -22.31 18.07 -12.36
CA ALA A 25 -21.32 17.16 -11.80
C ALA A 25 -19.98 17.15 -12.57
N LEU A 26 -20.00 17.56 -13.85
CA LEU A 26 -18.80 17.78 -14.65
C LEU A 26 -18.64 19.27 -14.94
N THR A 27 -17.40 19.76 -14.90
CA THR A 27 -17.08 21.12 -15.37
C THR A 27 -17.27 21.24 -16.89
N PRO A 28 -17.42 22.45 -17.44
CA PRO A 28 -17.55 22.61 -18.90
C PRO A 28 -16.41 21.98 -19.72
N ALA A 29 -15.17 22.04 -19.24
CA ALA A 29 -14.03 21.38 -19.87
C ALA A 29 -14.17 19.85 -19.85
N GLN A 30 -14.58 19.28 -18.73
CA GLN A 30 -14.84 17.84 -18.61
C GLN A 30 -16.00 17.35 -19.48
N GLN A 31 -17.04 18.18 -19.65
CA GLN A 31 -18.16 17.86 -20.56
C GLN A 31 -17.68 17.85 -22.02
N ARG A 32 -16.94 18.86 -22.46
CA ARG A 32 -16.33 18.85 -23.79
C ARG A 32 -15.36 17.68 -23.98
N GLY A 33 -14.58 17.37 -22.93
CA GLY A 33 -13.70 16.19 -22.91
C GLY A 33 -14.45 14.87 -23.05
N TRP A 34 -15.59 14.75 -22.38
CA TRP A 34 -16.49 13.59 -22.54
C TRP A 34 -17.04 13.48 -23.96
N ASP A 35 -17.50 14.58 -24.56
CA ASP A 35 -18.03 14.60 -25.92
C ASP A 35 -16.94 14.22 -26.95
N LEU A 36 -15.72 14.72 -26.78
CA LEU A 36 -14.56 14.33 -27.58
C LEU A 36 -14.19 12.86 -27.40
N PHE A 37 -14.21 12.38 -26.14
CA PHE A 37 -13.85 11.01 -25.79
C PHE A 37 -14.74 9.97 -26.49
N GLN A 38 -16.03 10.23 -26.63
CA GLN A 38 -16.98 9.35 -27.31
C GLN A 38 -17.12 9.66 -28.82
N GLY A 39 -16.65 10.83 -29.26
CA GLY A 39 -16.77 11.28 -30.63
C GLY A 39 -15.76 10.67 -31.60
N ASP A 40 -15.98 10.91 -32.91
CA ASP A 40 -15.17 10.34 -33.99
C ASP A 40 -13.75 10.90 -34.08
N ALA A 41 -13.51 12.09 -33.53
CA ALA A 41 -12.19 12.73 -33.57
C ALA A 41 -11.18 12.02 -32.68
N ALA A 42 -11.57 11.65 -31.44
CA ALA A 42 -10.69 11.01 -30.47
C ALA A 42 -10.89 9.48 -30.38
N ARG A 43 -12.12 9.01 -30.56
CA ARG A 43 -12.50 7.57 -30.58
C ARG A 43 -12.13 6.77 -29.34
N CYS A 44 -11.85 7.43 -28.22
CA CYS A 44 -11.38 6.76 -26.99
C CYS A 44 -12.39 5.71 -26.49
N ALA A 45 -13.71 6.00 -26.59
CA ALA A 45 -14.77 5.12 -26.17
C ALA A 45 -14.87 3.82 -26.98
N GLN A 46 -14.23 3.72 -28.16
CA GLN A 46 -14.22 2.50 -28.95
C GLN A 46 -13.37 1.38 -28.34
N CYS A 47 -12.43 1.74 -27.48
CA CYS A 47 -11.62 0.81 -26.67
C CYS A 47 -11.96 0.92 -25.18
N HIS A 48 -12.12 2.16 -24.71
CA HIS A 48 -12.42 2.47 -23.30
C HIS A 48 -13.92 2.63 -23.08
N VAL A 49 -14.65 1.52 -23.23
CA VAL A 49 -16.13 1.47 -23.21
C VAL A 49 -16.66 1.73 -21.80
N PRO A 50 -17.59 2.72 -21.61
CA PRO A 50 -18.31 2.89 -20.34
C PRO A 50 -19.15 1.65 -19.96
N PRO A 51 -19.49 1.41 -18.68
CA PRO A 51 -19.16 2.27 -17.52
C PRO A 51 -17.79 2.00 -16.90
N LEU A 52 -17.08 0.95 -17.29
CA LEU A 52 -15.76 0.58 -16.76
C LEU A 52 -14.60 1.29 -17.48
N PHE A 53 -14.90 1.91 -18.62
CA PHE A 53 -13.91 2.53 -19.50
C PHE A 53 -12.84 1.56 -19.97
N THR A 54 -13.27 0.35 -20.33
CA THR A 54 -12.50 -0.71 -20.96
C THR A 54 -13.47 -1.69 -21.65
N ASP A 55 -13.07 -2.22 -22.79
CA ASP A 55 -13.76 -3.35 -23.45
C ASP A 55 -13.14 -4.70 -23.03
N GLY A 56 -12.06 -4.67 -22.22
CA GLY A 56 -11.34 -5.87 -21.78
C GLY A 56 -10.55 -6.60 -22.85
N THR A 57 -10.57 -6.12 -24.11
CA THR A 57 -9.84 -6.71 -25.24
C THR A 57 -8.34 -6.38 -25.19
N PHE A 58 -7.59 -6.90 -26.17
CA PHE A 58 -6.17 -6.67 -26.31
C PHE A 58 -5.90 -5.93 -27.62
N ARG A 59 -5.15 -4.83 -27.55
CA ARG A 59 -4.87 -3.97 -28.70
C ARG A 59 -3.39 -3.56 -28.71
N ASN A 60 -2.87 -3.37 -29.92
CA ASN A 60 -1.56 -2.75 -30.10
C ASN A 60 -1.73 -1.27 -30.48
N ILE A 61 -1.30 -0.39 -29.60
CA ILE A 61 -1.36 1.05 -29.80
C ILE A 61 -0.06 1.63 -30.39
N GLY A 62 0.90 0.79 -30.77
CA GLY A 62 2.15 1.21 -31.38
C GLY A 62 3.14 1.87 -30.43
N LEU A 63 3.03 1.66 -29.12
CA LEU A 63 3.90 2.30 -28.13
C LEU A 63 5.36 1.89 -28.27
N ARG A 64 5.61 0.62 -28.61
CA ARG A 64 6.94 0.05 -28.80
C ARG A 64 6.97 -0.86 -30.03
N PRO A 65 8.14 -1.04 -30.69
CA PRO A 65 8.30 -2.04 -31.72
C PRO A 65 7.97 -3.44 -31.17
N VAL A 66 7.22 -4.24 -31.92
CA VAL A 66 6.85 -5.63 -31.53
C VAL A 66 8.06 -6.52 -31.31
N ALA A 67 9.19 -6.23 -31.98
CA ALA A 67 10.44 -6.93 -31.78
C ALA A 67 11.06 -6.71 -30.38
N HIS A 68 10.72 -5.60 -29.74
CA HIS A 68 11.24 -5.26 -28.40
C HIS A 68 10.23 -5.62 -27.30
N ASP A 69 8.96 -5.79 -27.66
CA ASP A 69 7.90 -6.12 -26.71
C ASP A 69 6.77 -6.88 -27.43
N ALA A 70 6.82 -8.19 -27.32
CA ALA A 70 5.88 -9.08 -28.00
C ALA A 70 4.45 -9.00 -27.41
N GLY A 71 4.27 -8.41 -26.23
CA GLY A 71 2.97 -8.32 -25.58
C GLY A 71 2.31 -9.69 -25.39
N ARG A 72 1.01 -9.77 -25.69
CA ARG A 72 0.23 -11.01 -25.58
C ARG A 72 0.80 -12.19 -26.38
N GLN A 73 1.42 -11.94 -27.50
CA GLN A 73 2.05 -12.99 -28.32
C GLN A 73 3.05 -13.83 -27.50
N GLY A 74 3.77 -13.20 -26.55
CA GLY A 74 4.70 -13.92 -25.68
C GLY A 74 4.06 -15.04 -24.85
N VAL A 75 2.73 -14.99 -24.68
CA VAL A 75 1.96 -16.00 -23.94
C VAL A 75 1.21 -16.94 -24.90
N THR A 76 0.57 -16.38 -25.95
CA THR A 76 -0.30 -17.14 -26.84
C THR A 76 0.44 -17.85 -27.98
N GLY A 77 1.63 -17.37 -28.35
CA GLY A 77 2.35 -17.78 -29.54
C GLY A 77 1.69 -17.36 -30.85
N ASN A 78 0.53 -16.69 -30.82
CA ASN A 78 -0.18 -16.26 -32.02
C ASN A 78 0.42 -14.96 -32.57
N PRO A 79 0.90 -14.93 -33.85
CA PRO A 79 1.44 -13.71 -34.46
C PRO A 79 0.47 -12.52 -34.45
N ASP A 80 -0.83 -12.75 -34.55
CA ASP A 80 -1.85 -11.70 -34.51
C ASP A 80 -1.90 -10.97 -33.14
N ASP A 81 -1.38 -11.58 -32.10
CA ASP A 81 -1.30 -10.99 -30.75
C ASP A 81 -0.01 -10.17 -30.52
N ALA A 82 0.84 -10.01 -31.53
CA ALA A 82 2.11 -9.28 -31.43
C ALA A 82 1.87 -7.82 -31.01
N GLY A 83 2.57 -7.40 -29.93
CA GLY A 83 2.48 -6.05 -29.37
C GLY A 83 1.14 -5.68 -28.76
N ARG A 84 0.21 -6.63 -28.61
CA ARG A 84 -1.11 -6.35 -28.02
C ARG A 84 -1.05 -6.43 -26.49
N PHE A 85 -1.65 -5.43 -25.85
CA PHE A 85 -1.83 -5.33 -24.40
C PHE A 85 -3.31 -5.13 -24.05
N LYS A 86 -3.69 -5.59 -22.86
CA LYS A 86 -5.08 -5.46 -22.40
C LYS A 86 -5.45 -3.98 -22.25
N VAL A 87 -6.59 -3.58 -22.80
CA VAL A 87 -7.16 -2.24 -22.61
C VAL A 87 -7.48 -2.04 -21.12
N PRO A 88 -6.81 -1.10 -20.42
CA PRO A 88 -7.06 -0.86 -19.00
C PRO A 88 -8.35 -0.06 -18.79
N GLY A 89 -8.97 -0.22 -17.62
CA GLY A 89 -10.01 0.71 -17.18
C GLY A 89 -9.42 2.07 -16.83
N LEU A 90 -10.13 3.14 -17.16
CA LEU A 90 -9.68 4.52 -16.90
C LEU A 90 -10.22 5.11 -15.58
N ARG A 91 -11.04 4.37 -14.84
CA ARG A 91 -11.52 4.82 -13.53
C ARG A 91 -10.33 5.07 -12.59
N ASN A 92 -10.28 6.26 -11.99
CA ASN A 92 -9.19 6.72 -11.12
C ASN A 92 -7.81 6.78 -11.83
N ALA A 93 -7.78 6.92 -13.16
CA ALA A 93 -6.52 7.03 -13.89
C ALA A 93 -5.73 8.29 -13.48
N GLY A 94 -6.41 9.39 -13.15
CA GLY A 94 -5.78 10.63 -12.68
C GLY A 94 -4.95 10.49 -11.40
N LEU A 95 -5.19 9.46 -10.59
CA LEU A 95 -4.41 9.20 -9.37
C LEU A 95 -3.09 8.45 -9.62
N LYS A 96 -2.83 8.04 -10.86
CA LYS A 96 -1.60 7.33 -11.22
C LYS A 96 -0.47 8.31 -11.55
N ARG A 97 0.75 7.87 -11.31
CA ARG A 97 1.96 8.66 -11.58
C ARG A 97 2.71 8.24 -12.84
N ASN A 98 2.41 7.05 -13.34
CA ASN A 98 3.03 6.48 -14.53
C ASN A 98 1.97 5.76 -15.36
N PHE A 99 2.08 5.93 -16.67
CA PHE A 99 1.10 5.44 -17.64
C PHE A 99 1.75 4.53 -18.66
N MET A 100 0.91 3.84 -19.42
CA MET A 100 1.22 2.73 -20.33
C MET A 100 1.72 1.50 -19.55
N HIS A 101 1.83 0.36 -20.25
CA HIS A 101 2.26 -0.89 -19.63
C HIS A 101 3.73 -0.88 -19.15
N THR A 102 4.55 0.02 -19.70
CA THR A 102 5.95 0.21 -19.31
C THR A 102 6.15 1.32 -18.27
N GLY A 103 5.10 2.11 -17.98
CA GLY A 103 5.21 3.27 -17.10
C GLY A 103 6.00 4.45 -17.66
N GLN A 104 6.26 4.48 -18.98
CA GLN A 104 7.18 5.45 -19.59
C GLN A 104 6.61 6.87 -19.74
N LEU A 105 5.30 7.05 -19.65
CA LEU A 105 4.66 8.37 -19.70
C LEU A 105 4.28 8.81 -18.28
N ALA A 106 4.73 10.00 -17.90
CA ALA A 106 4.59 10.49 -16.52
C ALA A 106 3.26 11.22 -16.25
N THR A 107 2.57 11.69 -17.29
CA THR A 107 1.34 12.49 -17.16
C THR A 107 0.27 12.05 -18.15
N LEU A 108 -1.00 12.37 -17.86
CA LEU A 108 -2.12 12.16 -18.79
C LEU A 108 -1.99 13.03 -20.04
N ASP A 109 -1.39 14.21 -19.93
CA ASP A 109 -1.12 15.07 -21.10
C ASP A 109 -0.23 14.35 -22.11
N LEU A 110 0.85 13.71 -21.64
CA LEU A 110 1.73 12.90 -22.49
C LEU A 110 1.01 11.69 -23.09
N VAL A 111 0.06 11.11 -22.36
CA VAL A 111 -0.77 10.01 -22.88
C VAL A 111 -1.66 10.49 -24.01
N VAL A 112 -2.40 11.59 -23.83
CA VAL A 112 -3.31 12.12 -24.85
C VAL A 112 -2.51 12.64 -26.05
N LEU A 113 -1.37 13.30 -25.82
CA LEU A 113 -0.45 13.73 -26.87
C LEU A 113 0.04 12.51 -27.69
N PHE A 114 0.44 11.43 -27.05
CA PHE A 114 0.84 10.19 -27.73
C PHE A 114 -0.25 9.68 -28.70
N TYR A 115 -1.52 9.69 -28.30
CA TYR A 115 -2.62 9.29 -29.19
C TYR A 115 -2.87 10.28 -30.34
N ALA A 116 -2.60 11.57 -30.12
CA ALA A 116 -2.77 12.62 -31.13
C ALA A 116 -1.60 12.71 -32.13
N GLU A 117 -0.45 12.16 -31.78
CA GLU A 117 0.72 12.09 -32.66
C GLU A 117 0.61 10.88 -33.61
N SER A 118 1.04 11.05 -34.86
CA SER A 118 1.02 9.98 -35.87
C SER A 118 2.30 9.13 -35.87
N ALA A 119 3.19 9.31 -34.91
CA ALA A 119 4.50 8.64 -34.84
C ALA A 119 4.48 7.30 -34.09
N HIS A 120 3.51 6.44 -34.37
CA HIS A 120 3.39 5.12 -33.75
C HIS A 120 4.19 4.05 -34.50
N ASN A 121 4.61 3.00 -33.80
CA ASN A 121 5.10 1.80 -34.45
C ASN A 121 3.95 1.11 -35.19
N THR A 122 4.12 0.82 -36.46
CA THR A 122 3.02 0.39 -37.35
C THR A 122 2.84 -1.11 -37.43
N ASP A 123 3.81 -1.90 -36.93
CA ASP A 123 3.72 -3.36 -36.95
C ASP A 123 2.54 -3.84 -36.11
N ASN A 124 1.57 -4.51 -36.73
CA ASN A 124 0.34 -4.99 -36.09
C ASN A 124 -0.44 -3.90 -35.31
N LEU A 125 -0.35 -2.64 -35.78
CA LEU A 125 -1.06 -1.50 -35.17
C LEU A 125 -2.57 -1.66 -35.26
N ASP A 126 -3.29 -1.38 -34.19
CA ASP A 126 -4.77 -1.36 -34.23
C ASP A 126 -5.26 -0.26 -35.18
N PRO A 127 -6.18 -0.58 -36.12
CA PRO A 127 -6.68 0.41 -37.08
C PRO A 127 -7.32 1.65 -36.45
N LEU A 128 -7.83 1.55 -35.24
CA LEU A 128 -8.42 2.67 -34.51
C LEU A 128 -7.40 3.76 -34.13
N MET A 129 -6.13 3.45 -34.18
CA MET A 129 -5.03 4.41 -33.94
C MET A 129 -4.80 5.37 -35.12
N ASN A 130 -5.29 5.01 -36.31
CA ASN A 130 -5.05 5.83 -37.50
C ASN A 130 -5.97 7.05 -37.53
N GLY A 131 -5.40 8.24 -37.81
CA GLY A 131 -6.13 9.47 -38.08
C GLY A 131 -6.78 10.12 -36.86
N ILE A 132 -6.24 9.89 -35.66
CA ILE A 132 -6.60 10.68 -34.48
C ILE A 132 -5.86 12.04 -34.60
N VAL A 133 -6.65 13.13 -34.73
CA VAL A 133 -6.10 14.48 -34.83
C VAL A 133 -6.83 15.36 -33.81
N LEU A 134 -6.11 15.90 -32.85
CA LEU A 134 -6.64 16.70 -31.75
C LEU A 134 -5.85 18.00 -31.61
N THR A 135 -6.57 19.10 -31.50
CA THR A 135 -5.95 20.39 -31.14
C THR A 135 -5.48 20.36 -29.67
N PRO A 136 -4.54 21.23 -29.25
CA PRO A 136 -4.10 21.30 -27.86
C PRO A 136 -5.25 21.53 -26.87
N ASP A 137 -6.25 22.34 -27.21
CA ASP A 137 -7.43 22.57 -26.36
C ASP A 137 -8.27 21.28 -26.21
N GLN A 138 -8.46 20.53 -27.29
CA GLN A 138 -9.16 19.25 -27.26
C GLN A 138 -8.41 18.22 -26.43
N GLN A 139 -7.09 18.20 -26.52
CA GLN A 139 -6.25 17.34 -25.68
C GLN A 139 -6.44 17.69 -24.20
N SER A 140 -6.39 18.98 -23.85
CA SER A 140 -6.60 19.45 -22.47
C SER A 140 -8.01 19.12 -21.95
N ASP A 141 -9.05 19.24 -22.76
CA ASP A 141 -10.42 18.87 -22.37
C ASP A 141 -10.54 17.37 -22.11
N ILE A 142 -9.92 16.51 -22.94
CA ILE A 142 -9.89 15.05 -22.72
C ILE A 142 -9.13 14.73 -21.43
N VAL A 143 -7.99 15.35 -21.19
CA VAL A 143 -7.22 15.18 -19.94
C VAL A 143 -8.08 15.55 -18.74
N ALA A 144 -8.74 16.71 -18.76
CA ALA A 144 -9.62 17.16 -17.67
C ALA A 144 -10.74 16.13 -17.37
N PHE A 145 -11.30 15.52 -18.41
CA PHE A 145 -12.32 14.48 -18.26
C PHE A 145 -11.75 13.20 -17.65
N VAL A 146 -10.64 12.66 -18.18
CA VAL A 146 -10.05 11.41 -17.71
C VAL A 146 -9.47 11.55 -16.31
N ASP A 147 -8.85 12.67 -16.00
CA ASP A 147 -8.26 12.99 -14.70
C ASP A 147 -9.34 13.08 -13.62
N ALA A 148 -10.01 14.22 -13.53
CA ALA A 148 -10.94 14.48 -12.44
C ALA A 148 -12.37 13.97 -12.72
N GLY A 149 -12.82 13.93 -13.98
CA GLY A 149 -14.16 13.45 -14.33
C GLY A 149 -14.37 11.94 -14.02
N LEU A 150 -13.32 11.13 -14.13
CA LEU A 150 -13.36 9.70 -13.84
C LEU A 150 -12.78 9.32 -12.48
N THR A 151 -12.32 10.29 -11.69
CA THR A 151 -11.75 10.05 -10.35
C THR A 151 -12.85 10.02 -9.29
N ASP A 152 -12.79 9.03 -8.42
CA ASP A 152 -13.65 8.95 -7.23
C ASP A 152 -12.99 9.76 -6.09
N PRO A 153 -13.63 10.84 -5.61
CA PRO A 153 -13.07 11.67 -4.55
C PRO A 153 -12.75 10.90 -3.25
N ARG A 154 -13.44 9.79 -3.01
CA ARG A 154 -13.19 8.95 -1.83
C ARG A 154 -11.87 8.18 -1.98
N VAL A 155 -11.55 7.74 -3.21
CA VAL A 155 -10.26 7.08 -3.50
C VAL A 155 -9.13 8.09 -3.39
N GLU A 156 -9.32 9.29 -3.96
CA GLU A 156 -8.36 10.38 -3.89
C GLU A 156 -8.03 10.80 -2.45
N GLN A 157 -9.05 10.87 -1.60
CA GLN A 157 -8.91 11.31 -0.20
C GLN A 157 -8.69 10.16 0.78
N GLY A 158 -8.66 8.91 0.33
CA GLY A 158 -8.54 7.74 1.20
C GLY A 158 -9.71 7.60 2.18
N LEU A 159 -10.93 7.91 1.74
CA LEU A 159 -12.14 7.80 2.56
C LEU A 159 -12.78 6.41 2.43
N PHE A 160 -13.52 6.00 3.47
CA PHE A 160 -14.26 4.74 3.45
C PHE A 160 -15.13 4.60 2.17
N PRO A 161 -15.12 3.46 1.48
CA PRO A 161 -14.47 2.18 1.80
C PRO A 161 -13.06 2.02 1.20
N PHE A 162 -12.40 3.10 0.81
CA PHE A 162 -11.08 3.11 0.15
C PHE A 162 -9.98 3.63 1.08
N ASP A 163 -10.31 3.82 2.37
CA ASP A 163 -9.33 4.12 3.39
C ASP A 163 -8.30 3.00 3.49
N ALA A 164 -7.04 3.39 3.43
CA ALA A 164 -5.96 2.42 3.63
C ALA A 164 -6.01 1.91 5.07
N PRO A 165 -6.01 0.58 5.29
CA PRO A 165 -5.94 0.06 6.66
C PRO A 165 -4.66 0.58 7.33
N THR A 166 -4.79 1.02 8.57
CA THR A 166 -3.61 1.38 9.38
C THR A 166 -2.83 0.11 9.66
N LEU A 167 -1.69 -0.05 8.99
CA LEU A 167 -0.81 -1.17 9.24
C LEU A 167 0.00 -0.93 10.51
N PHE A 168 0.33 -2.00 11.24
CA PHE A 168 1.10 -1.90 12.48
C PHE A 168 2.49 -1.24 12.27
N ASN A 169 3.05 -1.31 11.06
CA ASN A 169 4.31 -0.68 10.68
C ASN A 169 4.16 0.76 10.16
N THR A 170 2.93 1.29 10.09
CA THR A 170 2.70 2.68 9.70
C THR A 170 3.24 3.60 10.79
N PRO A 171 4.09 4.61 10.47
CA PRO A 171 4.55 5.57 11.45
C PRO A 171 3.39 6.22 12.21
N GLY A 172 3.46 6.22 13.54
CA GLY A 172 2.38 6.74 14.39
C GLY A 172 1.23 5.77 14.67
N SER A 173 1.28 4.51 14.20
CA SER A 173 0.30 3.49 14.57
C SER A 173 0.29 3.28 16.08
N THR A 174 -0.87 3.42 16.72
CA THR A 174 -1.05 3.20 18.17
C THR A 174 -1.00 1.72 18.54
N THR A 175 -1.08 0.82 17.55
CA THR A 175 -1.01 -0.63 17.76
C THR A 175 0.43 -1.18 17.78
N ASN A 176 1.42 -0.37 17.39
CA ASN A 176 2.82 -0.78 17.49
C ASN A 176 3.33 -0.63 18.91
N PRO A 177 4.19 -1.55 19.39
CA PRO A 177 4.92 -1.33 20.63
C PRO A 177 5.75 -0.06 20.58
N VAL A 178 5.74 0.72 21.67
CA VAL A 178 6.52 1.95 21.80
C VAL A 178 7.83 1.63 22.51
N LEU A 179 8.96 2.06 21.95
CA LEU A 179 10.26 1.92 22.57
C LEU A 179 10.60 3.16 23.41
N PHE A 180 10.84 2.96 24.71
CA PHE A 180 11.36 4.01 25.57
C PHE A 180 12.85 4.26 25.32
N PRO A 181 13.34 5.49 25.49
CA PRO A 181 14.77 5.74 25.47
C PRO A 181 15.47 5.01 26.62
N GLY A 182 16.75 4.72 26.46
CA GLY A 182 17.55 4.03 27.46
C GLY A 182 18.22 2.79 26.91
N GLY A 183 18.56 1.88 27.78
CA GLY A 183 19.40 0.71 27.55
C GLY A 183 20.75 0.87 28.26
N ARG A 184 21.43 -0.24 28.53
CA ARG A 184 22.76 -0.30 29.13
C ARG A 184 23.69 -1.06 28.21
N PRO A 185 24.85 -0.50 27.85
CA PRO A 185 25.80 -1.19 26.98
C PRO A 185 26.46 -2.38 27.66
N ASP A 186 26.95 -3.30 26.83
CA ASP A 186 27.88 -4.35 27.24
C ASP A 186 29.31 -3.78 27.44
N SER A 187 30.26 -4.62 27.83
CA SER A 187 31.67 -4.24 28.03
C SER A 187 32.39 -3.70 26.78
N GLN A 188 31.79 -3.90 25.61
CA GLN A 188 32.28 -3.39 24.32
C GLN A 188 31.52 -2.16 23.83
N GLY A 189 30.64 -1.60 24.63
CA GLY A 189 29.84 -0.42 24.31
C GLY A 189 28.61 -0.69 23.44
N ARG A 190 28.22 -1.96 23.16
CA ARG A 190 27.05 -2.29 22.38
C ARG A 190 25.80 -2.24 23.25
N VAL A 191 24.82 -1.46 22.89
CA VAL A 191 23.49 -1.48 23.51
C VAL A 191 22.62 -2.50 22.77
N PRO A 192 22.13 -3.58 23.44
CA PRO A 192 21.26 -4.55 22.82
C PRO A 192 20.04 -3.90 22.16
N LEU A 193 19.74 -4.29 20.92
CA LEU A 193 18.61 -3.76 20.16
C LEU A 193 17.33 -4.53 20.47
N MET A 194 16.29 -3.85 20.93
CA MET A 194 14.93 -4.36 21.00
C MET A 194 14.22 -4.16 19.67
N VAL A 195 13.74 -5.21 19.04
CA VAL A 195 12.91 -5.18 17.83
C VAL A 195 11.49 -5.62 18.20
N ALA A 196 10.56 -4.67 18.21
CA ALA A 196 9.15 -4.89 18.57
C ALA A 196 8.26 -4.26 17.49
N ARG A 197 7.99 -4.99 16.41
CA ARG A 197 7.27 -4.51 15.22
C ARG A 197 5.96 -5.24 14.96
N THR A 198 5.66 -6.31 15.67
CA THR A 198 4.38 -7.02 15.57
C THR A 198 3.32 -6.33 16.44
N PRO A 199 2.07 -6.21 15.96
CA PRO A 199 0.99 -5.67 16.79
C PRO A 199 0.66 -6.65 17.93
N PRO A 200 0.48 -6.15 19.17
CA PRO A 200 0.15 -6.98 20.33
C PRO A 200 -1.36 -7.28 20.37
N LEU A 201 -1.84 -8.04 19.36
CA LEU A 201 -3.25 -8.38 19.23
C LEU A 201 -3.62 -9.54 20.18
N ILE A 202 -4.70 -9.39 20.91
CA ILE A 202 -5.27 -10.43 21.78
C ILE A 202 -5.65 -11.63 20.92
N GLY A 203 -5.23 -12.82 21.35
CA GLY A 203 -5.40 -14.05 20.59
C GLY A 203 -4.31 -14.32 19.54
N SER A 204 -3.34 -13.41 19.38
CA SER A 204 -2.24 -13.63 18.44
C SER A 204 -1.22 -14.62 18.98
N ALA A 205 -0.93 -15.65 18.21
CA ALA A 205 0.20 -16.57 18.46
C ALA A 205 1.53 -16.00 17.95
N ASP A 206 1.49 -14.96 17.11
CA ASP A 206 2.64 -14.45 16.34
C ASP A 206 3.24 -13.16 16.90
N PHE A 207 2.81 -12.69 18.06
CA PHE A 207 3.46 -11.55 18.69
C PHE A 207 4.89 -11.91 19.08
N LYS A 208 5.86 -11.17 18.56
CA LYS A 208 7.27 -11.49 18.68
C LYS A 208 8.13 -10.29 19.02
N LEU A 209 9.20 -10.58 19.75
CA LEU A 209 10.19 -9.61 20.21
C LEU A 209 11.59 -10.10 19.79
N GLY A 210 12.26 -9.29 18.97
CA GLY A 210 13.59 -9.58 18.47
C GLY A 210 14.69 -8.94 19.30
N LEU A 211 15.85 -9.59 19.32
CA LEU A 211 17.11 -9.14 19.88
C LEU A 211 18.11 -8.94 18.72
N GLY A 212 18.89 -7.88 18.77
CA GLY A 212 20.03 -7.66 17.88
C GLY A 212 21.12 -6.85 18.55
N ASN A 213 22.20 -6.56 17.82
CA ASN A 213 23.36 -5.81 18.30
C ASN A 213 23.97 -6.36 19.60
N VAL A 214 24.25 -7.66 19.62
CA VAL A 214 24.83 -8.38 20.76
C VAL A 214 26.06 -9.19 20.32
N ALA A 215 26.80 -9.75 21.26
CA ALA A 215 27.89 -10.67 20.93
C ALA A 215 27.34 -11.96 20.32
N PRO A 216 28.04 -12.59 19.35
CA PRO A 216 27.72 -13.91 18.87
C PRO A 216 27.66 -14.93 20.02
N GLY A 217 26.57 -15.73 20.11
CA GLY A 217 26.39 -16.72 21.16
C GLY A 217 26.06 -16.18 22.52
N ALA A 218 25.91 -14.85 22.70
CA ALA A 218 25.56 -14.27 23.99
C ALA A 218 24.23 -14.83 24.48
N GLN A 219 24.18 -15.21 25.74
CA GLN A 219 22.94 -15.60 26.40
C GLN A 219 22.10 -14.34 26.70
N ALA A 220 20.84 -14.39 26.38
CA ALA A 220 19.92 -13.28 26.57
C ALA A 220 18.59 -13.74 27.14
N THR A 221 18.06 -13.02 28.09
CA THR A 221 16.78 -13.30 28.74
C THR A 221 15.79 -12.18 28.43
N LEU A 222 14.66 -12.53 27.79
CA LEU A 222 13.53 -11.63 27.63
C LEU A 222 12.69 -11.64 28.90
N VAL A 223 12.54 -10.48 29.51
CA VAL A 223 11.73 -10.30 30.71
C VAL A 223 10.54 -9.38 30.43
N MET A 224 9.47 -9.54 31.20
CA MET A 224 8.25 -8.74 31.12
C MET A 224 7.86 -8.18 32.47
N SER A 225 7.22 -7.02 32.47
CA SER A 225 6.59 -6.41 33.66
C SER A 225 5.25 -5.78 33.28
N ILE A 226 4.28 -5.82 34.19
CA ILE A 226 3.06 -5.02 34.13
C ILE A 226 3.29 -3.59 34.60
N ASN A 227 4.34 -3.37 35.41
CA ASN A 227 4.69 -2.08 35.94
C ASN A 227 5.58 -1.29 34.96
N PRO A 228 5.50 0.04 34.95
CA PRO A 228 6.34 0.88 34.10
C PRO A 228 7.83 0.78 34.53
N PRO A 229 8.76 1.04 33.58
CA PRO A 229 10.17 1.05 33.89
C PRO A 229 10.55 2.23 34.79
N VAL A 230 11.53 2.01 35.68
CA VAL A 230 12.17 3.06 36.46
C VAL A 230 13.58 3.26 35.93
N ALA A 231 13.92 4.50 35.55
CA ALA A 231 15.20 4.85 34.91
C ALA A 231 15.58 3.94 33.71
N GLY A 232 14.59 3.54 32.92
CA GLY A 232 14.80 2.69 31.73
C GLY A 232 15.01 1.19 32.03
N VAL A 233 14.79 0.76 33.27
CA VAL A 233 14.90 -0.64 33.68
C VAL A 233 13.56 -1.13 34.22
N ILE A 234 13.12 -2.33 33.77
CA ILE A 234 11.94 -2.96 34.35
C ILE A 234 12.33 -3.89 35.52
N THR A 235 11.49 -3.89 36.57
CA THR A 235 11.51 -4.96 37.57
C THR A 235 10.66 -6.09 37.02
N PRO A 236 11.26 -7.26 36.70
CA PRO A 236 10.51 -8.32 36.02
C PRO A 236 9.47 -8.95 36.93
N ASP A 237 8.25 -9.12 36.41
CA ASP A 237 7.25 -10.01 36.99
C ASP A 237 7.37 -11.43 36.43
N THR A 238 7.87 -11.54 35.19
CA THR A 238 7.93 -12.82 34.46
C THR A 238 9.16 -12.86 33.56
N VAL A 239 9.83 -14.01 33.55
CA VAL A 239 10.79 -14.39 32.51
C VAL A 239 10.01 -15.06 31.38
N ILE A 240 10.11 -14.50 30.16
CA ILE A 240 9.43 -15.04 28.97
C ILE A 240 10.25 -16.18 28.37
N ALA A 241 11.52 -15.95 28.13
CA ALA A 241 12.43 -16.93 27.56
C ALA A 241 13.89 -16.53 27.77
N THR A 242 14.77 -17.55 27.82
CA THR A 242 16.22 -17.39 27.72
C THR A 242 16.67 -18.04 26.42
N VAL A 243 17.47 -17.33 25.64
CA VAL A 243 17.94 -17.75 24.31
C VAL A 243 19.42 -17.39 24.13
N ASN A 244 20.08 -18.06 23.19
CA ASN A 244 21.40 -17.65 22.74
C ASN A 244 21.29 -16.91 21.41
N ALA A 245 22.02 -15.81 21.27
CA ALA A 245 22.13 -15.10 20.00
C ALA A 245 22.79 -15.99 18.94
N SER A 246 22.40 -15.80 17.67
CA SER A 246 22.98 -16.58 16.57
C SER A 246 24.49 -16.39 16.45
N THR A 247 25.19 -17.43 16.00
CA THR A 247 26.64 -17.43 15.76
C THR A 247 26.99 -17.46 14.27
N GLY A 248 25.98 -17.45 13.39
CA GLY A 248 26.16 -17.50 11.92
C GLY A 248 26.65 -16.18 11.32
N PRO A 249 26.97 -16.16 10.01
CA PRO A 249 27.33 -14.93 9.31
C PRO A 249 26.16 -13.94 9.32
N GLY A 250 26.43 -12.72 9.71
CA GLY A 250 25.43 -11.64 9.87
C GLY A 250 25.44 -11.06 11.29
N ASP A 251 24.54 -10.09 11.54
CA ASP A 251 24.40 -9.54 12.88
C ASP A 251 23.81 -10.59 13.83
N PRO A 252 24.44 -10.86 14.96
CA PRO A 252 23.91 -11.79 15.98
C PRO A 252 22.52 -11.36 16.44
N ALA A 253 21.57 -12.27 16.33
CA ALA A 253 20.17 -11.98 16.62
C ALA A 253 19.44 -13.17 17.21
N SER A 254 18.31 -12.93 17.82
CA SER A 254 17.35 -13.94 18.25
C SER A 254 15.92 -13.36 18.21
N THR A 255 14.93 -14.25 18.19
CA THR A 255 13.51 -13.84 18.22
C THR A 255 12.75 -14.77 19.15
N VAL A 256 11.94 -14.19 20.02
CA VAL A 256 11.06 -14.90 20.93
C VAL A 256 9.62 -14.57 20.60
N TYR A 257 8.79 -15.60 20.52
CA TYR A 257 7.34 -15.49 20.40
C TYR A 257 6.72 -15.46 21.79
N TRP A 258 5.79 -14.55 21.98
CA TRP A 258 4.96 -14.48 23.18
C TRP A 258 3.49 -14.55 22.78
N PRO A 259 2.87 -15.74 22.78
CA PRO A 259 1.46 -15.90 22.45
C PRO A 259 0.59 -15.09 23.41
N ILE A 260 -0.26 -14.22 22.88
CA ILE A 260 -1.18 -13.42 23.68
C ILE A 260 -2.49 -14.21 23.84
N PRO A 261 -2.91 -14.54 25.07
CA PRO A 261 -4.13 -15.30 25.29
C PRO A 261 -5.36 -14.60 24.69
N ARG A 262 -6.31 -15.39 24.17
CA ARG A 262 -7.57 -14.88 23.65
C ARG A 262 -8.54 -14.63 24.80
N THR A 263 -8.36 -13.52 25.49
CA THR A 263 -9.25 -13.09 26.57
C THR A 263 -9.51 -11.58 26.52
N PRO A 264 -10.77 -11.17 26.44
CA PRO A 264 -11.14 -9.74 26.37
C PRO A 264 -10.65 -8.91 27.56
N LEU A 265 -10.43 -9.54 28.71
CA LEU A 265 -9.93 -8.86 29.91
C LEU A 265 -8.53 -8.24 29.74
N LEU A 266 -7.82 -8.61 28.70
CA LEU A 266 -6.48 -8.06 28.37
C LEU A 266 -6.56 -6.76 27.58
N ASP A 267 -7.73 -6.38 27.04
CA ASP A 267 -7.88 -5.19 26.22
C ASP A 267 -7.50 -3.93 26.97
N GLY A 268 -6.64 -3.10 26.35
CA GLY A 268 -6.09 -1.90 26.96
C GLY A 268 -4.98 -2.14 28.00
N GLN A 269 -4.71 -3.38 28.39
CA GLN A 269 -3.63 -3.66 29.35
C GLN A 269 -2.25 -3.42 28.74
N ILE A 270 -1.33 -2.94 29.58
CA ILE A 270 0.03 -2.61 29.16
C ILE A 270 1.00 -3.71 29.64
N ARG A 271 1.95 -4.04 28.78
CA ARG A 271 3.10 -4.90 29.09
C ARG A 271 4.37 -4.19 28.70
N HIS A 272 5.40 -4.32 29.55
CA HIS A 272 6.74 -3.78 29.30
C HIS A 272 7.70 -4.95 29.13
N PHE A 273 8.52 -4.92 28.08
CA PHE A 273 9.48 -5.97 27.75
C PHE A 273 10.88 -5.39 27.66
N GLN A 274 11.88 -6.15 28.15
CA GLN A 274 13.27 -5.77 28.06
C GLN A 274 14.15 -7.00 27.89
N TRP A 275 15.14 -6.92 27.01
CA TRP A 275 16.20 -7.90 26.93
C TRP A 275 17.27 -7.61 27.96
N ARG A 276 17.69 -8.65 28.67
CA ARG A 276 18.87 -8.72 29.54
C ARG A 276 19.86 -9.63 28.89
N VAL A 277 21.06 -9.15 28.57
CA VAL A 277 22.09 -9.90 27.86
C VAL A 277 23.29 -10.07 28.78
N ASP A 278 23.64 -11.31 29.03
CA ASP A 278 24.77 -11.64 29.91
C ASP A 278 26.08 -11.26 29.23
N ASP A 279 26.93 -10.59 29.97
CA ASP A 279 28.28 -10.22 29.58
C ASP A 279 29.26 -10.73 30.66
N PRO A 280 30.14 -11.69 30.33
CA PRO A 280 31.06 -12.28 31.33
C PRO A 280 32.06 -11.25 31.88
N ASN A 281 32.20 -10.09 31.23
CA ASN A 281 33.14 -9.02 31.67
C ASN A 281 32.44 -7.95 32.49
N GLN A 282 31.15 -8.11 32.82
CA GLN A 282 30.38 -7.16 33.63
C GLN A 282 29.59 -7.89 34.72
N ALA A 283 29.49 -7.25 35.89
CA ALA A 283 28.69 -7.78 37.01
C ALA A 283 27.19 -7.71 36.74
N GLU A 284 26.77 -6.76 35.89
CA GLU A 284 25.36 -6.57 35.55
C GLU A 284 25.12 -6.74 34.05
N PRO A 285 23.99 -7.34 33.65
CA PRO A 285 23.71 -7.60 32.25
C PRO A 285 23.56 -6.30 31.45
N ALA A 286 23.95 -6.34 30.18
CA ALA A 286 23.56 -5.30 29.23
C ALA A 286 22.04 -5.30 29.02
N LEU A 287 21.45 -4.14 28.81
CA LEU A 287 20.00 -3.96 28.70
C LEU A 287 19.59 -3.34 27.38
N SER A 288 18.57 -3.89 26.75
CA SER A 288 17.91 -3.20 25.63
C SER A 288 17.09 -2.00 26.11
N ARG A 289 16.59 -1.21 25.16
CA ARG A 289 15.45 -0.32 25.41
C ARG A 289 14.24 -1.12 25.86
N VAL A 290 13.37 -0.49 26.63
CA VAL A 290 12.09 -1.10 27.04
C VAL A 290 11.07 -0.94 25.92
N ALA A 291 10.40 -2.01 25.51
CA ALA A 291 9.24 -1.97 24.63
C ALA A 291 7.98 -1.97 25.48
N ARG A 292 7.10 -1.00 25.28
CA ARG A 292 5.75 -0.96 25.83
C ARG A 292 4.75 -1.41 24.79
N ALA A 293 4.04 -2.49 25.05
CA ALA A 293 2.93 -2.97 24.24
C ALA A 293 1.60 -2.75 24.98
N THR A 294 0.66 -2.07 24.32
CA THR A 294 -0.73 -2.02 24.76
C THR A 294 -1.47 -3.15 24.05
N LEU A 295 -2.00 -4.10 24.80
CA LEU A 295 -2.74 -5.24 24.24
C LEU A 295 -4.07 -4.73 23.70
N VAL A 296 -4.41 -5.09 22.47
CA VAL A 296 -5.61 -4.59 21.79
C VAL A 296 -6.39 -5.73 21.14
N CYS A 297 -7.69 -5.61 21.15
CA CYS A 297 -8.57 -6.50 20.40
C CYS A 297 -8.40 -6.29 18.90
N GLY A 298 -8.20 -7.36 18.14
CA GLY A 298 -8.32 -7.35 16.69
C GLY A 298 -9.77 -7.14 16.25
N PHE A 299 -9.96 -6.79 14.98
CA PHE A 299 -11.31 -6.61 14.42
C PHE A 299 -12.15 -7.89 14.60
N GLY A 300 -13.16 -7.83 15.48
CA GLY A 300 -14.14 -8.91 15.70
C GLY A 300 -13.76 -10.00 16.70
N ASP A 301 -12.60 -9.95 17.35
CA ASP A 301 -12.06 -11.07 18.13
C ASP A 301 -12.24 -10.98 19.66
N CYS A 302 -12.81 -9.93 20.18
CA CYS A 302 -13.00 -9.73 21.63
C CYS A 302 -14.47 -9.59 22.09
N ALA A 303 -15.43 -9.96 21.23
CA ALA A 303 -16.84 -9.99 21.59
C ALA A 303 -17.26 -11.38 22.06
#